data_f495488c04c452f150615c6f646bff20
#
_entry.id   f495488c04c452f150615c6f646bff20
#
_cell.length_a   1.000
_cell.length_b   1.000
_cell.length_c   1.000
_cell.angle_alpha   90.00
_cell.angle_beta   90.00
_cell.angle_gamma   90.00
#
_symmetry.space_group_name_H-M   'P 1'
#
loop_
_entity.id
_entity.type
_entity.pdbx_description
1 polymer ?
#
loop_
_entity_poly.entity_id
_entity_poly.type
_entity_poly.pdbx_seq_one_letter_code
_entity_poly.pdbx_strand_id
1 'polypeptide(L)'
;PNDITDANVFAAALNQQVTALNASASGGVLVNLSDVTSIPYFTTVPAQSIPLDAATAAAVNAQFALYNTQVLPLLVQLQVITQAEAGARMVNFEEGINFPIISDDDLTDLSQILQGPPANLPPPIANLLGQLRQATADDLILLPASSVLGTLANPADPLSVIGVAVPLVDQLVLTTTEQGRVATASAAYNATIQGLAAANDLAYVDARSELAQLTQGGIAYDGGTLTSDYITGGSFSLDGVHPTSRGYAHVANILIRAINAKYGATVPQVNIGDYGTITVTNN
;
A
#
# COMPACT_ATOMS: atom_id res chain seq x y z
N PRO A 1 -5.80 -11.61 -3.85
CA PRO A 1 -7.24 -11.40 -3.62
C PRO A 1 -7.82 -12.29 -2.52
N ASN A 2 -7.12 -13.32 -2.07
CA ASN A 2 -7.61 -14.24 -1.00
C ASN A 2 -7.16 -13.84 0.41
N ASP A 3 -6.45 -12.72 0.56
CA ASP A 3 -5.85 -12.28 1.82
C ASP A 3 -6.79 -11.40 2.66
N ILE A 4 -7.86 -10.87 2.03
CA ILE A 4 -8.87 -10.07 2.71
C ILE A 4 -9.92 -11.02 3.31
N THR A 5 -10.06 -11.01 4.64
CA THR A 5 -11.07 -11.81 5.35
C THR A 5 -12.48 -11.36 4.95
N ASP A 6 -13.39 -12.31 4.69
CA ASP A 6 -14.79 -11.99 4.45
C ASP A 6 -15.39 -11.21 5.62
N ALA A 7 -16.18 -10.17 5.32
CA ALA A 7 -16.72 -9.26 6.32
C ALA A 7 -17.64 -9.96 7.34
N ASN A 8 -18.38 -10.98 6.93
CA ASN A 8 -19.25 -11.73 7.85
C ASN A 8 -18.42 -12.65 8.75
N VAL A 9 -17.34 -13.24 8.22
CA VAL A 9 -16.39 -14.05 9.01
C VAL A 9 -15.72 -13.17 10.05
N PHE A 10 -15.25 -11.99 9.67
CA PHE A 10 -14.68 -11.01 10.60
C PHE A 10 -15.69 -10.62 11.68
N ALA A 11 -16.92 -10.26 11.28
CA ALA A 11 -17.98 -9.84 12.21
C ALA A 11 -18.32 -10.95 13.22
N ALA A 12 -18.46 -12.19 12.74
CA ALA A 12 -18.76 -13.33 13.61
C ALA A 12 -17.64 -13.59 14.61
N ALA A 13 -16.39 -13.60 14.15
CA ALA A 13 -15.22 -13.83 15.00
C ALA A 13 -15.05 -12.74 16.07
N LEU A 14 -15.15 -11.46 15.67
CA LEU A 14 -15.05 -10.35 16.61
C LEU A 14 -16.20 -10.34 17.63
N ASN A 15 -17.45 -10.59 17.19
CA ASN A 15 -18.58 -10.69 18.09
C ASN A 15 -18.41 -11.80 19.13
N GLN A 16 -17.90 -12.96 18.73
CA GLN A 16 -17.61 -14.06 19.64
C GLN A 16 -16.56 -13.65 20.69
N GLN A 17 -15.49 -12.98 20.28
CA GLN A 17 -14.44 -12.49 21.19
C GLN A 17 -14.99 -11.45 22.18
N VAL A 18 -15.73 -10.45 21.67
CA VAL A 18 -16.33 -9.41 22.52
C VAL A 18 -17.30 -10.01 23.53
N THR A 19 -18.15 -10.95 23.11
CA THR A 19 -19.09 -11.64 23.99
C THR A 19 -18.37 -12.42 25.10
N ALA A 20 -17.31 -13.16 24.75
CA ALA A 20 -16.52 -13.93 25.70
C ALA A 20 -15.80 -13.04 26.72
N LEU A 21 -15.24 -11.93 26.29
CA LEU A 21 -14.53 -10.99 27.16
C LEU A 21 -15.51 -10.24 28.09
N ASN A 22 -16.64 -9.79 27.57
CA ASN A 22 -17.67 -9.09 28.37
C ASN A 22 -18.29 -9.96 29.46
N ALA A 23 -18.26 -11.28 29.35
CA ALA A 23 -18.74 -12.18 30.38
C ALA A 23 -17.96 -12.05 31.70
N SER A 24 -16.75 -11.54 31.68
CA SER A 24 -15.86 -11.45 32.84
C SER A 24 -15.21 -10.07 33.05
N ALA A 25 -15.20 -9.22 32.04
CA ALA A 25 -14.61 -7.88 32.10
C ALA A 25 -15.64 -6.83 32.58
N SER A 26 -15.15 -5.84 33.32
CA SER A 26 -15.97 -4.70 33.76
C SER A 26 -16.12 -3.60 32.70
N GLY A 27 -15.41 -3.73 31.58
CA GLY A 27 -15.39 -2.80 30.46
C GLY A 27 -14.30 -3.14 29.47
N GLY A 28 -14.25 -2.42 28.35
CA GLY A 28 -13.26 -2.65 27.31
C GLY A 28 -13.19 -1.48 26.34
N VAL A 29 -12.23 -1.55 25.44
CA VAL A 29 -12.04 -0.57 24.36
C VAL A 29 -11.99 -1.32 23.04
N LEU A 30 -12.80 -0.89 22.08
CA LEU A 30 -12.66 -1.31 20.68
C LEU A 30 -12.06 -0.18 19.87
N VAL A 31 -11.12 -0.53 19.02
CA VAL A 31 -10.38 0.40 18.15
C VAL A 31 -10.72 0.06 16.71
N ASN A 32 -11.12 1.03 15.90
CA ASN A 32 -11.30 0.79 14.47
C ASN A 32 -9.95 0.68 13.74
N LEU A 33 -10.01 0.18 12.52
CA LEU A 33 -8.84 0.12 11.65
C LEU A 33 -8.56 1.51 11.06
N SER A 34 -7.33 1.94 11.16
CA SER A 34 -6.84 3.13 10.47
C SER A 34 -6.78 2.91 8.94
N ASP A 35 -6.56 3.97 8.20
CA ASP A 35 -6.28 3.87 6.77
C ASP A 35 -4.85 3.37 6.57
N VAL A 36 -4.72 2.07 6.30
CA VAL A 36 -3.41 1.42 6.14
C VAL A 36 -2.62 1.98 4.97
N THR A 37 -3.29 2.53 3.94
CA THR A 37 -2.61 3.10 2.76
C THR A 37 -1.92 4.44 3.03
N SER A 38 -2.18 5.06 4.18
CA SER A 38 -1.61 6.35 4.58
C SER A 38 -0.36 6.25 5.47
N ILE A 39 0.10 5.04 5.79
CA ILE A 39 1.34 4.83 6.57
C ILE A 39 2.60 4.88 5.69
N PRO A 40 3.80 5.13 6.26
CA PRO A 40 5.04 5.29 5.49
C PRO A 40 5.38 4.12 4.56
N TYR A 41 4.95 2.91 4.89
CA TYR A 41 5.16 1.72 4.05
C TYR A 41 4.59 1.90 2.63
N PHE A 42 3.50 2.66 2.49
CA PHE A 42 2.83 2.92 1.21
C PHE A 42 3.10 4.31 0.64
N THR A 43 3.59 5.26 1.45
CA THR A 43 3.67 6.67 1.04
C THR A 43 5.10 7.18 0.83
N THR A 44 6.11 6.37 1.19
CA THR A 44 7.51 6.82 1.14
C THR A 44 8.10 6.80 -0.26
N VAL A 45 7.77 5.80 -1.08
CA VAL A 45 8.29 5.69 -2.45
C VAL A 45 7.31 6.39 -3.40
N PRO A 46 7.74 7.44 -4.12
CA PRO A 46 6.87 8.11 -5.08
C PRO A 46 6.45 7.16 -6.21
N ALA A 47 5.20 7.29 -6.68
CA ALA A 47 4.72 6.54 -7.85
C ALA A 47 5.58 6.84 -9.09
N GLN A 48 5.98 8.11 -9.30
CA GLN A 48 7.00 8.48 -10.28
C GLN A 48 8.39 8.36 -9.64
N SER A 49 9.15 7.32 -9.99
CA SER A 49 10.41 6.96 -9.33
C SER A 49 11.55 6.58 -10.28
N ILE A 50 11.31 6.60 -11.60
CA ILE A 50 12.29 6.17 -12.62
C ILE A 50 12.81 7.39 -13.39
N PRO A 51 14.02 7.90 -13.10
CA PRO A 51 14.64 8.96 -13.88
C PRO A 51 15.25 8.38 -15.17
N LEU A 52 14.89 8.95 -16.31
CA LEU A 52 15.45 8.58 -17.62
C LEU A 52 15.91 9.81 -18.38
N ASP A 53 17.01 9.69 -19.10
CA ASP A 53 17.38 10.66 -20.14
C ASP A 53 16.63 10.37 -21.46
N ALA A 54 16.62 11.33 -22.37
CA ALA A 54 15.91 11.23 -23.64
C ALA A 54 16.36 10.01 -24.48
N ALA A 55 17.67 9.68 -24.47
CA ALA A 55 18.20 8.58 -25.25
C ALA A 55 17.76 7.23 -24.70
N THR A 56 17.80 7.06 -23.39
CA THR A 56 17.35 5.85 -22.69
C THR A 56 15.82 5.68 -22.84
N ALA A 57 15.04 6.73 -22.67
CA ALA A 57 13.59 6.68 -22.87
C ALA A 57 13.23 6.24 -24.30
N ALA A 58 13.88 6.82 -25.32
CA ALA A 58 13.69 6.43 -26.72
C ALA A 58 14.08 4.97 -26.98
N ALA A 59 15.18 4.50 -26.42
CA ALA A 59 15.65 3.13 -26.58
C ALA A 59 14.68 2.12 -25.97
N VAL A 60 14.15 2.40 -24.77
CA VAL A 60 13.16 1.54 -24.10
C VAL A 60 11.84 1.56 -24.86
N ASN A 61 11.34 2.73 -25.29
CA ASN A 61 10.11 2.82 -26.08
C ASN A 61 10.21 2.02 -27.39
N ALA A 62 11.39 1.98 -28.02
CA ALA A 62 11.61 1.16 -29.21
C ALA A 62 11.44 -0.35 -28.95
N GLN A 63 11.76 -0.83 -27.74
CA GLN A 63 11.54 -2.24 -27.35
C GLN A 63 10.04 -2.56 -27.21
N PHE A 64 9.24 -1.63 -26.68
CA PHE A 64 7.79 -1.79 -26.53
C PHE A 64 7.00 -1.40 -27.78
N ALA A 65 7.61 -0.88 -28.83
CA ALA A 65 6.92 -0.35 -30.00
C ALA A 65 6.00 -1.39 -30.66
N LEU A 66 6.47 -2.61 -30.91
CA LEU A 66 5.68 -3.69 -31.50
C LEU A 66 4.53 -4.13 -30.56
N TYR A 67 4.81 -4.22 -29.28
CA TYR A 67 3.79 -4.54 -28.28
C TYR A 67 2.66 -3.51 -28.31
N ASN A 68 2.97 -2.22 -28.22
CA ASN A 68 2.01 -1.13 -28.20
C ASN A 68 1.22 -1.01 -29.51
N THR A 69 1.89 -1.14 -30.70
CA THR A 69 1.29 -0.80 -32.00
C THR A 69 0.71 -1.98 -32.76
N GLN A 70 1.08 -3.20 -32.44
CA GLN A 70 0.64 -4.41 -33.15
C GLN A 70 -0.01 -5.42 -32.21
N VAL A 71 0.63 -5.79 -31.11
CA VAL A 71 0.14 -6.86 -30.23
C VAL A 71 -1.13 -6.43 -29.50
N LEU A 72 -1.12 -5.29 -28.82
CA LEU A 72 -2.29 -4.81 -28.09
C LEU A 72 -3.52 -4.58 -29.01
N PRO A 73 -3.41 -3.88 -30.17
CA PRO A 73 -4.55 -3.74 -31.08
C PRO A 73 -5.10 -5.08 -31.61
N LEU A 74 -4.20 -6.03 -31.90
CA LEU A 74 -4.60 -7.37 -32.34
C LEU A 74 -5.40 -8.11 -31.27
N LEU A 75 -4.94 -8.07 -30.00
CA LEU A 75 -5.65 -8.70 -28.88
C LEU A 75 -7.04 -8.09 -28.65
N VAL A 76 -7.20 -6.78 -28.88
CA VAL A 76 -8.52 -6.13 -28.87
C VAL A 76 -9.38 -6.64 -30.02
N GLN A 77 -8.84 -6.71 -31.25
CA GLN A 77 -9.55 -7.24 -32.41
C GLN A 77 -10.01 -8.68 -32.21
N LEU A 78 -9.20 -9.50 -31.55
CA LEU A 78 -9.50 -10.89 -31.20
C LEU A 78 -10.41 -11.02 -29.97
N GLN A 79 -10.82 -9.91 -29.37
CA GLN A 79 -11.66 -9.85 -28.16
C GLN A 79 -11.02 -10.56 -26.94
N VAL A 80 -9.71 -10.65 -26.89
CA VAL A 80 -8.96 -11.22 -25.74
C VAL A 80 -8.95 -10.22 -24.59
N ILE A 81 -8.73 -8.92 -24.91
CA ILE A 81 -8.76 -7.81 -23.95
C ILE A 81 -9.66 -6.68 -24.48
N THR A 82 -10.10 -5.81 -23.58
CA THR A 82 -10.85 -4.62 -23.94
C THR A 82 -9.93 -3.52 -24.47
N GLN A 83 -10.50 -2.52 -25.18
CA GLN A 83 -9.77 -1.33 -25.61
C GLN A 83 -9.22 -0.54 -24.40
N ALA A 84 -9.97 -0.50 -23.29
CA ALA A 84 -9.56 0.16 -22.07
C ALA A 84 -8.32 -0.55 -21.45
N GLU A 85 -8.35 -1.87 -21.38
CA GLU A 85 -7.22 -2.65 -20.89
C GLU A 85 -5.98 -2.51 -21.79
N ALA A 86 -6.16 -2.53 -23.12
CA ALA A 86 -5.07 -2.27 -24.06
C ALA A 86 -4.44 -0.88 -23.83
N GLY A 87 -5.25 0.14 -23.56
CA GLY A 87 -4.77 1.48 -23.22
C GLY A 87 -3.95 1.50 -21.91
N ALA A 88 -4.43 0.79 -20.88
CA ALA A 88 -3.73 0.68 -19.60
C ALA A 88 -2.37 -0.03 -19.71
N ARG A 89 -2.25 -0.97 -20.66
CA ARG A 89 -1.03 -1.76 -20.89
C ARG A 89 0.03 -1.04 -21.74
N MET A 90 -0.30 0.10 -22.36
CA MET A 90 0.67 0.84 -23.18
C MET A 90 1.82 1.34 -22.30
N VAL A 91 3.05 1.12 -22.78
CA VAL A 91 4.26 1.60 -22.13
C VAL A 91 4.82 2.77 -22.90
N ASN A 92 5.02 3.90 -22.21
CA ASN A 92 5.62 5.09 -22.81
C ASN A 92 6.47 5.83 -21.76
N PHE A 93 7.74 5.98 -22.03
CA PHE A 93 8.68 6.73 -21.20
C PHE A 93 9.07 8.04 -21.88
N GLU A 94 9.30 9.06 -21.06
CA GLU A 94 9.74 10.37 -21.50
C GLU A 94 11.05 10.76 -20.80
N GLU A 95 11.73 11.79 -21.29
CA GLU A 95 12.84 12.38 -20.55
C GLU A 95 12.31 12.95 -19.21
N GLY A 96 12.96 12.60 -18.11
CA GLY A 96 12.56 13.03 -16.77
C GLY A 96 12.21 11.87 -15.85
N ILE A 97 11.35 12.12 -14.87
CA ILE A 97 10.94 11.12 -13.90
C ILE A 97 9.65 10.44 -14.37
N ASN A 98 9.70 9.13 -14.49
CA ASN A 98 8.63 8.30 -15.04
C ASN A 98 8.00 7.37 -13.99
N PHE A 99 6.80 6.90 -14.30
CA PHE A 99 6.19 5.77 -13.61
C PHE A 99 6.90 4.47 -14.01
N PRO A 100 7.21 3.57 -13.08
CA PRO A 100 7.77 2.27 -13.43
C PRO A 100 6.76 1.39 -14.17
N ILE A 101 7.25 0.41 -14.94
CA ILE A 101 6.40 -0.71 -15.34
C ILE A 101 6.27 -1.69 -14.17
N ILE A 102 5.07 -2.24 -14.02
CA ILE A 102 4.67 -3.12 -12.93
C ILE A 102 3.98 -4.37 -13.48
N SER A 103 3.98 -5.43 -12.70
CA SER A 103 3.07 -6.56 -12.87
C SER A 103 1.79 -6.25 -12.09
N ASP A 104 0.63 -6.48 -12.72
CA ASP A 104 -0.69 -6.24 -12.14
C ASP A 104 -1.56 -7.48 -12.36
N ASP A 105 -1.82 -8.24 -11.31
CA ASP A 105 -2.53 -9.53 -11.37
C ASP A 105 -4.04 -9.36 -11.64
N ASP A 106 -4.57 -8.15 -11.60
CA ASP A 106 -5.94 -7.82 -12.02
C ASP A 106 -6.10 -7.73 -13.55
N LEU A 107 -5.01 -7.64 -14.30
CA LEU A 107 -5.04 -7.69 -15.76
C LEU A 107 -5.22 -9.12 -16.28
N THR A 108 -5.79 -9.23 -17.47
CA THR A 108 -5.86 -10.53 -18.19
C THR A 108 -4.45 -11.11 -18.36
N ASP A 109 -4.20 -12.33 -17.89
CA ASP A 109 -2.90 -12.98 -18.12
C ASP A 109 -2.76 -13.39 -19.59
N LEU A 110 -1.89 -12.69 -20.30
CA LEU A 110 -1.59 -12.91 -21.71
C LEU A 110 -0.43 -13.89 -21.95
N SER A 111 0.23 -14.38 -20.90
CA SER A 111 1.48 -15.15 -21.01
C SER A 111 1.36 -16.34 -21.95
N GLN A 112 0.29 -17.13 -21.86
CA GLN A 112 0.05 -18.28 -22.74
C GLN A 112 -0.35 -17.87 -24.16
N ILE A 113 -1.15 -16.82 -24.29
CA ILE A 113 -1.61 -16.30 -25.58
C ILE A 113 -0.44 -15.77 -26.41
N LEU A 114 0.46 -15.05 -25.75
CA LEU A 114 1.64 -14.46 -26.39
C LEU A 114 2.67 -15.51 -26.85
N GLN A 115 2.68 -16.71 -26.27
CA GLN A 115 3.50 -17.84 -26.70
C GLN A 115 2.96 -18.51 -27.97
N GLY A 116 1.64 -18.37 -28.21
CA GLY A 116 0.97 -18.93 -29.40
C GLY A 116 0.99 -17.99 -30.61
N PRO A 117 0.46 -18.48 -31.78
CA PRO A 117 0.29 -17.64 -32.96
C PRO A 117 -0.70 -16.48 -32.70
N PRO A 118 -0.48 -15.32 -33.31
CA PRO A 118 0.60 -14.97 -34.24
C PRO A 118 1.86 -14.43 -33.55
N ALA A 119 1.83 -14.15 -32.24
CA ALA A 119 2.94 -13.51 -31.53
C ALA A 119 4.18 -14.40 -31.42
N ASN A 120 3.97 -15.71 -31.11
CA ASN A 120 5.02 -16.71 -30.96
C ASN A 120 6.23 -16.25 -30.13
N LEU A 121 5.97 -15.52 -29.03
CA LEU A 121 7.04 -14.99 -28.19
C LEU A 121 7.69 -16.11 -27.36
N PRO A 122 9.02 -16.03 -27.13
CA PRO A 122 9.65 -16.92 -26.16
C PRO A 122 9.01 -16.83 -24.78
N PRO A 123 8.88 -17.95 -24.02
CA PRO A 123 8.20 -17.96 -22.73
C PRO A 123 8.69 -16.87 -21.75
N PRO A 124 10.00 -16.55 -21.62
CA PRO A 124 10.43 -15.47 -20.71
C PRO A 124 9.85 -14.10 -21.08
N ILE A 125 9.78 -13.79 -22.38
CA ILE A 125 9.22 -12.51 -22.86
C ILE A 125 7.70 -12.50 -22.71
N ALA A 126 7.03 -13.60 -23.06
CA ALA A 126 5.58 -13.72 -22.92
C ALA A 126 5.12 -13.59 -21.45
N ASN A 127 5.86 -14.22 -20.53
CA ASN A 127 5.57 -14.11 -19.08
C ASN A 127 5.78 -12.67 -18.57
N LEU A 128 6.83 -12.00 -19.03
CA LEU A 128 7.10 -10.60 -18.66
C LEU A 128 6.00 -9.65 -19.13
N LEU A 129 5.45 -9.88 -20.31
CA LEU A 129 4.38 -9.07 -20.90
C LEU A 129 2.97 -9.52 -20.44
N GLY A 130 2.86 -10.67 -19.75
CA GLY A 130 1.59 -11.32 -19.42
C GLY A 130 0.61 -10.42 -18.69
N GLN A 131 1.06 -9.75 -17.65
CA GLN A 131 0.26 -8.85 -16.82
C GLN A 131 0.96 -7.50 -16.61
N LEU A 132 1.69 -7.03 -17.62
CA LEU A 132 2.45 -5.80 -17.59
C LEU A 132 1.58 -4.58 -17.89
N ARG A 133 1.76 -3.53 -17.10
CA ARG A 133 1.38 -2.13 -17.41
C ARG A 133 2.37 -1.14 -16.80
N GLN A 134 2.27 0.11 -17.21
CA GLN A 134 2.94 1.20 -16.50
C GLN A 134 2.10 1.60 -15.27
N ALA A 135 2.76 1.91 -14.15
CA ALA A 135 2.09 2.43 -12.97
C ALA A 135 1.48 3.81 -13.26
N THR A 136 0.54 4.23 -12.44
CA THR A 136 -0.11 5.54 -12.49
C THR A 136 0.17 6.34 -11.22
N ALA A 137 -0.28 7.59 -11.18
CA ALA A 137 -0.14 8.42 -9.98
C ALA A 137 -0.90 7.88 -8.76
N ASP A 138 -1.90 7.04 -9.00
CA ASP A 138 -2.77 6.50 -7.97
C ASP A 138 -2.31 5.12 -7.45
N ASP A 139 -1.30 4.50 -8.08
CA ASP A 139 -0.69 3.27 -7.58
C ASP A 139 0.30 3.58 -6.46
N LEU A 140 0.33 2.74 -5.44
CA LEU A 140 1.24 2.87 -4.32
C LEU A 140 2.41 1.91 -4.48
N ILE A 141 3.61 2.48 -4.57
CA ILE A 141 4.85 1.70 -4.62
C ILE A 141 5.29 1.45 -3.18
N LEU A 142 5.44 0.19 -2.80
CA LEU A 142 5.72 -0.18 -1.42
C LEU A 142 7.16 0.14 -1.02
N LEU A 143 7.38 0.45 0.24
CA LEU A 143 8.70 0.81 0.78
C LEU A 143 9.83 -0.16 0.38
N PRO A 144 9.66 -1.49 0.40
CA PRO A 144 10.71 -2.42 -0.03
C PRO A 144 11.12 -2.28 -1.49
N ALA A 145 10.25 -1.74 -2.36
CA ALA A 145 10.57 -1.50 -3.76
C ALA A 145 11.75 -0.54 -3.93
N SER A 146 11.99 0.37 -2.97
CA SER A 146 13.13 1.30 -2.99
C SER A 146 14.50 0.62 -3.10
N SER A 147 14.60 -0.64 -2.70
CA SER A 147 15.86 -1.41 -2.76
C SER A 147 16.10 -2.10 -4.12
N VAL A 148 15.06 -2.22 -4.95
CA VAL A 148 15.15 -2.95 -6.22
C VAL A 148 14.85 -2.10 -7.45
N LEU A 149 14.05 -1.04 -7.34
CA LEU A 149 13.76 -0.14 -8.45
C LEU A 149 15.03 0.46 -9.04
N GLY A 150 15.14 0.42 -10.37
CA GLY A 150 16.31 0.93 -11.09
C GLY A 150 17.55 0.02 -11.02
N THR A 151 17.49 -1.12 -10.32
CA THR A 151 18.58 -2.11 -10.30
C THR A 151 18.39 -3.13 -11.42
N LEU A 152 19.45 -3.90 -11.73
CA LEU A 152 19.40 -4.94 -12.75
C LEU A 152 18.74 -6.22 -12.18
N ALA A 153 17.73 -6.73 -12.85
CA ALA A 153 17.15 -8.04 -12.54
C ALA A 153 18.15 -9.18 -12.86
N ASN A 154 18.97 -8.99 -13.89
CA ASN A 154 20.07 -9.87 -14.25
C ASN A 154 21.36 -9.05 -14.39
N PRO A 155 22.36 -9.21 -13.50
CA PRO A 155 23.62 -8.47 -13.58
C PRO A 155 24.41 -8.65 -14.88
N ALA A 156 24.15 -9.74 -15.63
CA ALA A 156 24.79 -9.99 -16.93
C ALA A 156 24.08 -9.29 -18.10
N ASP A 157 22.89 -8.72 -17.87
CA ASP A 157 22.10 -8.01 -18.88
C ASP A 157 21.86 -6.56 -18.44
N PRO A 158 22.59 -5.58 -18.98
CA PRO A 158 22.46 -4.18 -18.61
C PRO A 158 21.10 -3.55 -19.00
N LEU A 159 20.29 -4.24 -19.81
CA LEU A 159 18.97 -3.79 -20.20
C LEU A 159 17.87 -4.30 -19.25
N SER A 160 18.20 -5.20 -18.33
CA SER A 160 17.23 -5.82 -17.41
C SER A 160 16.90 -4.94 -16.20
N VAL A 161 16.68 -3.63 -16.40
CA VAL A 161 16.40 -2.68 -15.31
C VAL A 161 14.97 -2.85 -14.79
N ILE A 162 14.85 -3.13 -13.49
CA ILE A 162 13.56 -3.28 -12.81
C ILE A 162 12.81 -1.94 -12.78
N GLY A 163 11.55 -1.96 -13.18
CA GLY A 163 10.71 -0.77 -13.35
C GLY A 163 10.82 -0.11 -14.73
N VAL A 164 11.76 -0.56 -15.60
CA VAL A 164 11.98 -0.01 -16.94
C VAL A 164 11.77 -1.06 -18.04
N ALA A 165 12.54 -2.14 -18.04
CA ALA A 165 12.43 -3.23 -19.01
C ALA A 165 11.92 -4.53 -18.34
N VAL A 166 12.08 -4.64 -17.03
CA VAL A 166 11.53 -5.74 -16.22
C VAL A 166 10.49 -5.15 -15.25
N PRO A 167 9.25 -5.64 -15.24
CA PRO A 167 8.23 -5.13 -14.33
C PRO A 167 8.65 -5.28 -12.88
N LEU A 168 8.32 -4.27 -12.06
CA LEU A 168 8.30 -4.42 -10.61
C LEU A 168 7.24 -5.48 -10.28
N VAL A 169 7.58 -6.45 -9.43
CA VAL A 169 6.68 -7.54 -9.09
C VAL A 169 5.44 -7.03 -8.33
N ASP A 170 4.32 -7.70 -8.53
CA ASP A 170 3.02 -7.38 -7.95
C ASP A 170 3.07 -7.14 -6.42
N GLN A 171 3.79 -7.98 -5.68
CA GLN A 171 3.95 -7.88 -4.23
C GLN A 171 4.62 -6.57 -3.73
N LEU A 172 5.15 -5.76 -4.61
CA LEU A 172 5.79 -4.47 -4.30
C LEU A 172 4.98 -3.24 -4.72
N VAL A 173 3.75 -3.47 -5.16
CA VAL A 173 2.80 -2.43 -5.57
C VAL A 173 1.44 -2.72 -4.95
N LEU A 174 0.70 -1.68 -4.58
CA LEU A 174 -0.71 -1.77 -4.27
C LEU A 174 -1.47 -0.94 -5.31
N THR A 175 -2.12 -1.64 -6.23
CA THR A 175 -2.84 -1.03 -7.36
C THR A 175 -4.12 -0.32 -6.89
N THR A 176 -4.66 0.58 -7.72
CA THR A 176 -5.94 1.26 -7.40
C THR A 176 -7.09 0.28 -7.20
N THR A 177 -7.10 -0.83 -7.92
CA THR A 177 -8.12 -1.89 -7.76
C THR A 177 -8.02 -2.56 -6.41
N GLU A 178 -6.81 -2.90 -5.99
CA GLU A 178 -6.54 -3.49 -4.67
C GLU A 178 -6.84 -2.52 -3.54
N GLN A 179 -6.45 -1.24 -3.68
CA GLN A 179 -6.82 -0.18 -2.73
C GLN A 179 -8.33 -0.10 -2.55
N GLY A 180 -9.11 -0.21 -3.62
CA GLY A 180 -10.57 -0.24 -3.58
C GLY A 180 -11.11 -1.44 -2.79
N ARG A 181 -10.50 -2.62 -2.93
CA ARG A 181 -10.84 -3.83 -2.15
C ARG A 181 -10.52 -3.65 -0.67
N VAL A 182 -9.34 -3.12 -0.35
CA VAL A 182 -8.91 -2.81 1.02
C VAL A 182 -9.85 -1.79 1.66
N ALA A 183 -10.18 -0.71 0.97
CA ALA A 183 -11.08 0.32 1.47
C ALA A 183 -12.48 -0.23 1.76
N THR A 184 -13.02 -1.08 0.86
CA THR A 184 -14.32 -1.73 1.03
C THR A 184 -14.34 -2.65 2.25
N ALA A 185 -13.33 -3.48 2.41
CA ALA A 185 -13.20 -4.39 3.55
C ALA A 185 -13.04 -3.63 4.86
N SER A 186 -12.16 -2.62 4.90
CA SER A 186 -11.91 -1.78 6.08
C SER A 186 -13.18 -1.03 6.52
N ALA A 187 -13.98 -0.54 5.58
CA ALA A 187 -15.26 0.10 5.89
C ALA A 187 -16.24 -0.87 6.57
N ALA A 188 -16.37 -2.10 6.05
CA ALA A 188 -17.23 -3.13 6.64
C ALA A 188 -16.75 -3.57 8.03
N TYR A 189 -15.43 -3.76 8.20
CA TYR A 189 -14.86 -4.10 9.50
C TYR A 189 -15.08 -2.98 10.52
N ASN A 190 -14.84 -1.73 10.14
CA ASN A 190 -15.01 -0.58 11.01
C ASN A 190 -16.46 -0.37 11.42
N ALA A 191 -17.43 -0.60 10.53
CA ALA A 191 -18.85 -0.60 10.88
C ALA A 191 -19.18 -1.68 11.93
N THR A 192 -18.62 -2.88 11.79
CA THR A 192 -18.77 -3.97 12.77
C THR A 192 -18.16 -3.60 14.12
N ILE A 193 -16.93 -3.06 14.15
CA ILE A 193 -16.24 -2.66 15.38
C ILE A 193 -17.04 -1.60 16.11
N GLN A 194 -17.49 -0.56 15.40
CA GLN A 194 -18.30 0.52 15.97
C GLN A 194 -19.64 0.02 16.50
N GLY A 195 -20.33 -0.84 15.73
CA GLY A 195 -21.59 -1.44 16.14
C GLY A 195 -21.46 -2.29 17.41
N LEU A 196 -20.39 -3.10 17.50
CA LEU A 196 -20.13 -3.91 18.69
C LEU A 196 -19.76 -3.07 19.91
N ALA A 197 -18.98 -1.98 19.73
CA ALA A 197 -18.68 -1.06 20.82
C ALA A 197 -19.97 -0.44 21.39
N ALA A 198 -20.86 0.03 20.53
CA ALA A 198 -22.14 0.61 20.92
C ALA A 198 -23.07 -0.41 21.57
N ALA A 199 -23.22 -1.61 20.99
CA ALA A 199 -24.12 -2.65 21.50
C ALA A 199 -23.72 -3.23 22.86
N ASN A 200 -22.41 -3.18 23.18
CA ASN A 200 -21.84 -3.73 24.41
C ASN A 200 -21.43 -2.64 25.43
N ASP A 201 -21.80 -1.38 25.18
CA ASP A 201 -21.47 -0.23 26.02
C ASP A 201 -19.97 -0.06 26.31
N LEU A 202 -19.12 -0.37 25.29
CA LEU A 202 -17.66 -0.28 25.38
C LEU A 202 -17.16 1.09 24.94
N ALA A 203 -15.96 1.46 25.39
CA ALA A 203 -15.24 2.59 24.84
C ALA A 203 -14.88 2.33 23.36
N TYR A 204 -14.91 3.38 22.55
CA TYR A 204 -14.56 3.30 21.13
C TYR A 204 -13.44 4.31 20.82
N VAL A 205 -12.46 3.89 20.04
CA VAL A 205 -11.38 4.74 19.52
C VAL A 205 -11.45 4.76 18.00
N ASP A 206 -11.51 5.97 17.45
CA ASP A 206 -11.41 6.19 16.00
C ASP A 206 -9.94 6.40 15.60
N ALA A 207 -9.20 5.29 15.48
CA ALA A 207 -7.82 5.29 15.05
C ALA A 207 -7.63 5.83 13.61
N ARG A 208 -8.69 5.76 12.78
CA ARG A 208 -8.66 6.33 11.43
C ARG A 208 -8.53 7.85 11.47
N SER A 209 -9.34 8.50 12.31
CA SER A 209 -9.25 9.96 12.50
C SER A 209 -7.94 10.38 13.15
N GLU A 210 -7.44 9.62 14.10
CA GLU A 210 -6.14 9.90 14.76
C GLU A 210 -4.97 9.81 13.75
N LEU A 211 -4.95 8.77 12.89
CA LEU A 211 -3.94 8.66 11.84
C LEU A 211 -4.08 9.78 10.81
N ALA A 212 -5.30 10.16 10.43
CA ALA A 212 -5.51 11.28 9.52
C ALA A 212 -4.97 12.60 10.07
N GLN A 213 -5.10 12.88 11.38
CA GLN A 213 -4.49 14.05 12.01
C GLN A 213 -2.95 13.97 11.95
N LEU A 214 -2.39 12.79 12.22
CA LEU A 214 -0.95 12.56 12.17
C LEU A 214 -0.37 12.85 10.78
N THR A 215 -1.08 12.45 9.71
CA THR A 215 -0.65 12.63 8.32
C THR A 215 -0.85 14.05 7.79
N GLN A 216 -1.86 14.79 8.28
CA GLN A 216 -2.23 16.11 7.76
C GLN A 216 -1.50 17.28 8.44
N GLY A 217 -1.13 17.16 9.69
CA GLY A 217 -0.53 18.30 10.42
C GLY A 217 0.34 17.86 11.57
N GLY A 218 0.39 16.57 11.85
CA GLY A 218 1.09 16.01 12.98
C GLY A 218 0.38 16.20 14.31
N ILE A 219 0.90 15.57 15.33
CA ILE A 219 0.39 15.58 16.70
C ILE A 219 1.43 16.30 17.58
N ALA A 220 1.09 17.47 18.10
CA ALA A 220 1.95 18.19 19.01
C ALA A 220 2.05 17.47 20.36
N TYR A 221 3.23 17.44 20.93
CA TYR A 221 3.50 16.97 22.29
C TYR A 221 4.55 17.88 22.94
N ASP A 222 4.75 17.76 24.24
CA ASP A 222 5.79 18.52 24.92
C ASP A 222 7.19 18.07 24.46
N GLY A 223 7.83 18.91 23.66
CA GLY A 223 9.14 18.66 23.03
C GLY A 223 9.12 18.46 21.52
N GLY A 224 7.96 18.51 20.82
CA GLY A 224 7.95 18.43 19.37
C GLY A 224 6.60 18.10 18.74
N THR A 225 6.67 17.58 17.53
CA THR A 225 5.51 17.13 16.74
C THR A 225 5.78 15.75 16.19
N LEU A 226 4.84 14.82 16.39
CA LEU A 226 4.81 13.54 15.68
C LEU A 226 4.17 13.73 14.32
N THR A 227 4.80 13.21 13.28
CA THR A 227 4.22 13.12 11.94
C THR A 227 4.33 11.69 11.40
N SER A 228 3.72 11.42 10.26
CA SER A 228 3.86 10.13 9.55
C SER A 228 5.08 10.07 8.64
N ASP A 229 5.94 11.09 8.59
CA ASP A 229 7.12 11.10 7.73
C ASP A 229 8.05 9.93 8.06
N TYR A 230 8.46 9.21 7.03
CA TYR A 230 9.37 8.08 7.20
C TYR A 230 10.69 8.53 7.83
N ILE A 231 11.17 7.80 8.81
CA ILE A 231 12.39 8.06 9.60
C ILE A 231 12.30 9.32 10.47
N THR A 232 11.87 10.45 9.94
CA THR A 232 11.97 11.76 10.59
C THR A 232 10.74 12.16 11.40
N GLY A 233 9.57 11.58 11.09
CA GLY A 233 8.30 11.94 11.75
C GLY A 233 8.15 11.45 13.18
N GLY A 234 8.99 10.49 13.60
CA GLY A 234 9.04 9.99 14.95
C GLY A 234 7.94 8.99 15.33
N SER A 235 6.91 8.81 14.49
CA SER A 235 5.77 7.94 14.79
C SER A 235 6.00 6.49 14.39
N PHE A 236 6.63 6.25 13.23
CA PHE A 236 6.78 4.92 12.64
C PHE A 236 8.23 4.43 12.68
N SER A 237 8.39 3.12 12.82
CA SER A 237 9.68 2.44 12.78
C SER A 237 10.21 2.32 11.35
N LEU A 238 11.42 1.73 11.19
CA LEU A 238 12.09 1.57 9.90
C LEU A 238 11.36 0.62 8.93
N ASP A 239 10.40 -0.15 9.39
CA ASP A 239 9.54 -0.93 8.49
C ASP A 239 8.40 -0.13 7.87
N GLY A 240 8.19 1.12 8.34
CA GLY A 240 7.13 2.00 7.86
C GLY A 240 5.71 1.59 8.28
N VAL A 241 5.57 0.57 9.13
CA VAL A 241 4.29 -0.02 9.57
C VAL A 241 4.09 0.12 11.07
N HIS A 242 5.03 -0.41 11.86
CA HIS A 242 4.91 -0.42 13.31
C HIS A 242 5.27 0.93 13.90
N PRO A 243 4.57 1.39 14.93
CA PRO A 243 4.96 2.59 15.66
C PRO A 243 6.32 2.44 16.35
N THR A 244 7.05 3.54 16.51
CA THR A 244 8.17 3.63 17.44
C THR A 244 7.67 3.57 18.89
N SER A 245 8.57 3.51 19.88
CA SER A 245 8.18 3.64 21.29
C SER A 245 7.42 4.96 21.54
N ARG A 246 7.81 6.04 20.87
CA ARG A 246 7.12 7.34 20.93
C ARG A 246 5.74 7.29 20.27
N GLY A 247 5.62 6.64 19.12
CA GLY A 247 4.34 6.38 18.45
C GLY A 247 3.40 5.55 19.34
N TYR A 248 3.91 4.51 20.00
CA TYR A 248 3.10 3.72 20.95
C TYR A 248 2.67 4.52 22.19
N ALA A 249 3.49 5.47 22.67
CA ALA A 249 3.09 6.36 23.76
C ALA A 249 1.89 7.24 23.35
N HIS A 250 1.86 7.71 22.10
CA HIS A 250 0.71 8.42 21.56
C HIS A 250 -0.53 7.50 21.49
N VAL A 251 -0.41 6.29 20.95
CA VAL A 251 -1.49 5.30 20.92
C VAL A 251 -2.02 4.99 22.32
N ALA A 252 -1.12 4.81 23.30
CA ALA A 252 -1.53 4.60 24.70
C ALA A 252 -2.37 5.76 25.22
N ASN A 253 -1.99 7.02 24.93
CA ASN A 253 -2.75 8.20 25.35
C ASN A 253 -4.15 8.27 24.71
N ILE A 254 -4.29 7.85 23.46
CA ILE A 254 -5.59 7.74 22.79
C ILE A 254 -6.51 6.76 23.55
N LEU A 255 -6.00 5.57 23.87
CA LEU A 255 -6.72 4.56 24.65
C LEU A 255 -7.08 5.07 26.03
N ILE A 256 -6.14 5.70 26.74
CA ILE A 256 -6.36 6.28 28.08
C ILE A 256 -7.45 7.34 28.03
N ARG A 257 -7.45 8.23 27.04
CA ARG A 257 -8.52 9.23 26.88
C ARG A 257 -9.89 8.58 26.72
N ALA A 258 -9.99 7.55 25.87
CA ALA A 258 -11.24 6.82 25.63
C ALA A 258 -11.74 6.11 26.91
N ILE A 259 -10.85 5.47 27.66
CA ILE A 259 -11.16 4.80 28.94
C ILE A 259 -11.65 5.82 29.96
N ASN A 260 -10.91 6.90 30.15
CA ASN A 260 -11.28 7.93 31.11
C ASN A 260 -12.63 8.56 30.79
N ALA A 261 -12.87 8.88 29.51
CA ALA A 261 -14.13 9.46 29.06
C ALA A 261 -15.33 8.50 29.24
N LYS A 262 -15.14 7.22 28.91
CA LYS A 262 -16.22 6.23 28.95
C LYS A 262 -16.57 5.80 30.37
N TYR A 263 -15.55 5.56 31.21
CA TYR A 263 -15.72 4.92 32.51
C TYR A 263 -15.55 5.87 33.71
N GLY A 264 -15.32 7.18 33.46
CA GLY A 264 -15.02 8.14 34.52
C GLY A 264 -13.72 7.82 35.26
N ALA A 265 -12.82 7.12 34.61
CA ALA A 265 -11.51 6.77 35.18
C ALA A 265 -10.57 7.97 35.17
N THR A 266 -9.48 7.89 35.94
CA THR A 266 -8.46 8.93 36.06
C THR A 266 -7.06 8.38 35.77
N VAL A 267 -6.95 7.51 34.79
CA VAL A 267 -5.66 6.96 34.35
C VAL A 267 -4.80 8.10 33.80
N PRO A 268 -3.58 8.32 34.34
CA PRO A 268 -2.72 9.38 33.84
C PRO A 268 -2.22 9.08 32.43
N GLN A 269 -2.17 10.11 31.59
CA GLN A 269 -1.51 10.00 30.29
C GLN A 269 0.02 9.97 30.47
N VAL A 270 0.69 9.35 29.53
CA VAL A 270 2.17 9.32 29.51
C VAL A 270 2.71 10.55 28.76
N ASN A 271 3.85 11.06 29.17
CA ASN A 271 4.56 12.08 28.38
C ASN A 271 5.20 11.42 27.16
N ILE A 272 4.73 11.79 25.97
CA ILE A 272 5.20 11.25 24.69
C ILE A 272 6.70 11.51 24.51
N GLY A 273 7.21 12.66 24.99
CA GLY A 273 8.62 13.06 24.88
C GLY A 273 9.60 12.15 25.61
N ASP A 274 9.14 11.41 26.64
CA ASP A 274 9.99 10.49 27.42
C ASP A 274 10.34 9.18 26.66
N TYR A 275 9.71 8.95 25.52
CA TYR A 275 9.89 7.72 24.75
C TYR A 275 10.79 7.94 23.53
N GLY A 276 11.57 6.90 23.21
CA GLY A 276 12.51 6.93 22.10
C GLY A 276 11.84 6.85 20.72
N THR A 277 12.54 7.37 19.73
CA THR A 277 12.22 7.25 18.30
C THR A 277 13.51 6.95 17.52
N ILE A 278 13.40 6.86 16.19
CA ILE A 278 14.55 6.72 15.30
C ILE A 278 15.42 7.97 15.44
N THR A 279 16.73 7.78 15.65
CA THR A 279 17.71 8.86 15.67
C THR A 279 18.61 8.71 14.44
N VAL A 280 18.59 9.69 13.57
CA VAL A 280 19.53 9.77 12.44
C VAL A 280 20.85 10.35 12.96
N THR A 281 21.89 9.53 12.95
CA THR A 281 23.25 10.01 13.25
C THR A 281 23.98 10.24 11.93
N ASN A 282 24.35 11.49 11.67
CA ASN A 282 25.28 11.80 10.58
C ASN A 282 26.69 11.42 11.06
N ASN A 283 27.22 10.32 10.58
CA ASN A 283 28.63 9.94 10.72
C ASN A 283 29.45 10.57 9.60
#